data_0f411d6007661efc04665ca8bf6fa4e1
#
_entry.id   0f411d6007661efc04665ca8bf6fa4e1
#
_cell.length_a   1.000
_cell.length_b   1.000
_cell.length_c   1.000
_cell.angle_alpha   90.00
_cell.angle_beta   90.00
_cell.angle_gamma   90.00
#
_symmetry.space_group_name_H-M   'P 1'
#
loop_
_entity.id
_entity.type
_entity.pdbx_description
1 polymer ?
#
loop_
_entity_poly.entity_id
_entity_poly.type
_entity_poly.pdbx_seq_one_letter_code
_entity_poly.pdbx_strand_id
1 'polypeptide(L)'
;QAKRLFPKARFLRMDRDTTAKKGSYHAILSAFARGEADVLVGTQMIAKGHDFPNVTLVGVMAADLSLYDASYTSAERTFDLLAQVTGRAGRAGQQSRAVIQTYQPEHYAVKCAARGDYEGFYSQEIALRQMMGYPPCGIFFGVLVTAETEEAAVRWSDVLAQAFTARGITVVGPGPAMHKKIENQFRYHVFLKGTDETALRTALWEETAQIDRKARGEVTLRIYTDPQSIV
;
A
#
# COMPACT_ATOMS: atom_id res chain seq x y z
N GLN A 1 -25.55 2.30 -8.45
CA GLN A 1 -26.12 0.99 -8.10
C GLN A 1 -26.83 1.05 -6.73
N ALA A 2 -26.21 1.52 -5.63
CA ALA A 2 -26.82 1.55 -4.29
C ALA A 2 -28.17 2.29 -4.25
N LYS A 3 -28.31 3.44 -4.93
CA LYS A 3 -29.61 4.14 -5.02
C LYS A 3 -30.74 3.33 -5.69
N ARG A 4 -30.41 2.38 -6.57
CA ARG A 4 -31.41 1.49 -7.17
C ARG A 4 -31.89 0.42 -6.21
N LEU A 5 -31.00 -0.05 -5.31
CA LEU A 5 -31.32 -1.05 -4.29
C LEU A 5 -32.10 -0.42 -3.12
N PHE A 6 -31.78 0.83 -2.79
CA PHE A 6 -32.37 1.55 -1.66
C PHE A 6 -32.95 2.90 -2.13
N PRO A 7 -34.07 2.91 -2.87
CA PRO A 7 -34.58 4.12 -3.53
C PRO A 7 -35.08 5.20 -2.57
N LYS A 8 -35.41 4.83 -1.32
CA LYS A 8 -35.87 5.75 -0.27
C LYS A 8 -34.71 6.29 0.58
N ALA A 9 -33.52 5.74 0.48
CA ALA A 9 -32.38 6.15 1.30
C ALA A 9 -31.73 7.43 0.75
N ARG A 10 -31.31 8.29 1.64
CA ARG A 10 -30.52 9.50 1.35
C ARG A 10 -29.04 9.13 1.37
N PHE A 11 -28.32 9.50 0.32
CA PHE A 11 -26.92 9.15 0.14
C PHE A 11 -26.01 10.37 0.19
N LEU A 12 -24.92 10.27 0.92
CA LEU A 12 -23.74 11.13 0.79
C LEU A 12 -22.60 10.34 0.16
N ARG A 13 -21.83 11.01 -0.70
CA ARG A 13 -20.64 10.46 -1.32
C ARG A 13 -19.41 11.21 -0.80
N MET A 14 -18.36 10.46 -0.44
CA MET A 14 -17.12 11.00 0.08
C MET A 14 -15.93 10.29 -0.57
N ASP A 15 -15.35 10.95 -1.54
CA ASP A 15 -14.14 10.52 -2.23
C ASP A 15 -13.25 11.74 -2.55
N ARG A 16 -12.14 11.50 -3.23
CA ARG A 16 -11.18 12.55 -3.59
C ARG A 16 -11.81 13.71 -4.36
N ASP A 17 -12.75 13.40 -5.27
CA ASP A 17 -13.38 14.41 -6.11
C ASP A 17 -14.34 15.29 -5.32
N THR A 18 -15.15 14.67 -4.45
CA THR A 18 -16.12 15.39 -3.61
C THR A 18 -15.48 16.16 -2.46
N THR A 19 -14.25 15.80 -2.09
CA THR A 19 -13.49 16.44 -0.99
C THR A 19 -12.40 17.39 -1.46
N ALA A 20 -12.29 17.68 -2.75
CA ALA A 20 -11.26 18.55 -3.34
C ALA A 20 -11.33 20.01 -2.84
N LYS A 21 -12.52 20.52 -2.49
CA LYS A 21 -12.70 21.87 -1.96
C LYS A 21 -12.41 21.90 -0.46
N LYS A 22 -11.68 22.91 0.00
CA LYS A 22 -11.40 23.15 1.43
C LYS A 22 -12.70 23.18 2.24
N GLY A 23 -12.80 22.36 3.30
CA GLY A 23 -13.96 22.28 4.18
C GLY A 23 -15.05 21.29 3.75
N SER A 24 -15.08 20.80 2.50
CA SER A 24 -16.10 19.85 2.03
C SER A 24 -16.07 18.52 2.79
N TYR A 25 -14.89 18.06 3.18
CA TYR A 25 -14.69 16.88 4.02
C TYR A 25 -15.47 16.98 5.34
N HIS A 26 -15.25 18.05 6.10
CA HIS A 26 -15.94 18.29 7.38
C HIS A 26 -17.45 18.51 7.20
N ALA A 27 -17.86 19.18 6.13
CA ALA A 27 -19.27 19.41 5.83
C ALA A 27 -20.02 18.10 5.59
N ILE A 28 -19.46 17.17 4.78
CA ILE A 28 -20.04 15.85 4.51
C ILE A 28 -20.18 15.03 5.80
N LEU A 29 -19.12 14.98 6.61
CA LEU A 29 -19.13 14.23 7.87
C LEU A 29 -20.12 14.80 8.90
N SER A 30 -20.18 16.12 9.03
CA SER A 30 -21.13 16.79 9.92
C SER A 30 -22.57 16.55 9.47
N ALA A 31 -22.86 16.59 8.18
CA ALA A 31 -24.18 16.30 7.63
C ALA A 31 -24.60 14.85 7.93
N PHE A 32 -23.67 13.90 7.75
CA PHE A 32 -23.92 12.49 8.08
C PHE A 32 -24.15 12.29 9.60
N ALA A 33 -23.33 12.92 10.44
CA ALA A 33 -23.47 12.85 11.90
C ALA A 33 -24.80 13.42 12.40
N ARG A 34 -25.34 14.46 11.73
CA ARG A 34 -26.67 15.01 12.01
C ARG A 34 -27.84 14.19 11.49
N GLY A 35 -27.58 13.06 10.82
CA GLY A 35 -28.62 12.21 10.24
C GLY A 35 -29.29 12.79 8.98
N GLU A 36 -28.60 13.69 8.26
CA GLU A 36 -29.09 14.26 6.99
C GLU A 36 -29.01 13.23 5.85
N ALA A 37 -28.28 12.14 6.04
CA ALA A 37 -28.22 11.01 5.14
C ALA A 37 -28.24 9.68 5.89
N ASP A 38 -28.77 8.66 5.22
CA ASP A 38 -28.91 7.31 5.75
C ASP A 38 -27.72 6.42 5.36
N VAL A 39 -27.03 6.78 4.27
CA VAL A 39 -25.90 6.02 3.73
C VAL A 39 -24.77 6.97 3.35
N LEU A 40 -23.58 6.69 3.88
CA LEU A 40 -22.33 7.32 3.45
C LEU A 40 -21.53 6.33 2.61
N VAL A 41 -21.25 6.68 1.36
CA VAL A 41 -20.47 5.87 0.43
C VAL A 41 -19.16 6.57 0.10
N GLY A 42 -18.05 5.86 0.18
CA GLY A 42 -16.78 6.45 -0.19
C GLY A 42 -15.62 5.45 -0.22
N THR A 43 -14.42 5.97 -0.35
CA THR A 43 -13.18 5.21 -0.34
C THR A 43 -12.63 5.07 1.09
N GLN A 44 -11.40 4.63 1.23
CA GLN A 44 -10.68 4.51 2.52
C GLN A 44 -10.71 5.80 3.39
N MET A 45 -11.00 6.95 2.80
CA MET A 45 -11.11 8.23 3.52
C MET A 45 -12.18 8.20 4.61
N ILE A 46 -13.25 7.40 4.45
CA ILE A 46 -14.33 7.26 5.46
C ILE A 46 -13.83 6.52 6.71
N ALA A 47 -12.86 5.63 6.52
CA ALA A 47 -12.33 4.79 7.60
C ALA A 47 -11.48 5.57 8.61
N LYS A 48 -10.98 6.75 8.26
CA LYS A 48 -10.03 7.50 9.11
C LYS A 48 -10.74 8.52 10.00
N GLY A 49 -10.54 8.40 11.32
CA GLY A 49 -10.65 9.53 12.26
C GLY A 49 -12.04 9.93 12.76
N HIS A 50 -13.16 9.32 12.37
CA HIS A 50 -14.49 9.73 12.81
C HIS A 50 -15.28 8.60 13.45
N ASP A 51 -15.93 8.91 14.57
CA ASP A 51 -16.84 8.01 15.26
C ASP A 51 -18.27 8.39 14.93
N PHE A 52 -19.06 7.43 14.43
CA PHE A 52 -20.47 7.60 14.10
C PHE A 52 -21.30 6.67 14.97
N PRO A 53 -21.79 7.12 16.11
CA PRO A 53 -22.50 6.28 17.08
C PRO A 53 -23.77 5.65 16.51
N ASN A 54 -24.36 6.25 15.48
CA ASN A 54 -25.61 5.78 14.87
C ASN A 54 -25.41 4.82 13.68
N VAL A 55 -24.17 4.44 13.37
CA VAL A 55 -23.91 3.50 12.27
C VAL A 55 -24.09 2.07 12.74
N THR A 56 -25.09 1.39 12.20
CA THR A 56 -25.45 0.00 12.53
C THR A 56 -24.90 -1.01 11.55
N LEU A 57 -24.53 -0.59 10.34
CA LEU A 57 -23.96 -1.45 9.29
C LEU A 57 -22.78 -0.77 8.62
N VAL A 58 -21.67 -1.51 8.50
CA VAL A 58 -20.53 -1.13 7.69
C VAL A 58 -20.30 -2.19 6.62
N GLY A 59 -20.23 -1.78 5.37
CA GLY A 59 -19.93 -2.65 4.23
C GLY A 59 -18.58 -2.31 3.62
N VAL A 60 -17.70 -3.30 3.49
CA VAL A 60 -16.45 -3.20 2.72
C VAL A 60 -16.62 -3.95 1.42
N MET A 61 -16.46 -3.25 0.32
CA MET A 61 -16.56 -3.82 -1.03
C MET A 61 -15.15 -4.08 -1.57
N ALA A 62 -14.96 -5.27 -2.16
CA ALA A 62 -13.68 -5.66 -2.80
C ALA A 62 -12.48 -5.47 -1.86
N ALA A 63 -12.54 -6.05 -0.66
CA ALA A 63 -11.56 -5.90 0.41
C ALA A 63 -10.16 -6.40 0.02
N ASP A 64 -10.08 -7.28 -0.95
CA ASP A 64 -8.86 -7.90 -1.46
C ASP A 64 -8.12 -7.06 -2.51
N LEU A 65 -8.66 -5.93 -2.97
CA LEU A 65 -7.95 -5.10 -3.95
C LEU A 65 -6.55 -4.68 -3.46
N SER A 66 -6.43 -4.35 -2.17
CA SER A 66 -5.14 -3.99 -1.57
C SER A 66 -4.18 -5.17 -1.38
N LEU A 67 -4.66 -6.42 -1.42
CA LEU A 67 -3.80 -7.61 -1.36
C LEU A 67 -3.03 -7.83 -2.67
N TYR A 68 -3.53 -7.30 -3.79
CA TYR A 68 -2.88 -7.42 -5.09
C TYR A 68 -1.82 -6.35 -5.36
N ASP A 69 -1.64 -5.40 -4.44
CA ASP A 69 -0.54 -4.45 -4.55
C ASP A 69 0.80 -5.20 -4.48
N ALA A 70 1.71 -4.89 -5.40
CA ALA A 70 3.05 -5.47 -5.42
C ALA A 70 3.93 -4.90 -4.28
N SER A 71 3.53 -5.17 -3.03
CA SER A 71 4.20 -4.68 -1.82
C SER A 71 4.22 -5.76 -0.74
N TYR A 72 5.35 -5.88 -0.03
CA TYR A 72 5.43 -6.78 1.11
C TYR A 72 4.53 -6.34 2.29
N THR A 73 4.03 -5.11 2.27
CA THR A 73 3.11 -4.58 3.29
C THR A 73 1.64 -4.66 2.90
N SER A 74 1.29 -5.29 1.77
CA SER A 74 -0.09 -5.31 1.27
C SER A 74 -1.05 -6.03 2.21
N ALA A 75 -0.62 -7.13 2.84
CA ALA A 75 -1.43 -7.85 3.83
C ALA A 75 -1.65 -7.02 5.11
N GLU A 76 -0.61 -6.34 5.60
CA GLU A 76 -0.70 -5.43 6.76
C GLU A 76 -1.64 -4.27 6.49
N ARG A 77 -1.50 -3.59 5.34
CA ARG A 77 -2.40 -2.50 4.95
C ARG A 77 -3.85 -2.95 4.84
N THR A 78 -4.07 -4.16 4.32
CA THR A 78 -5.41 -4.74 4.22
C THR A 78 -5.97 -5.03 5.59
N PHE A 79 -5.19 -5.67 6.48
CA PHE A 79 -5.58 -5.92 7.85
C PHE A 79 -5.95 -4.63 8.58
N ASP A 80 -5.08 -3.61 8.54
CA ASP A 80 -5.29 -2.33 9.20
C ASP A 80 -6.57 -1.63 8.73
N LEU A 81 -6.79 -1.62 7.41
CA LEU A 81 -8.00 -1.03 6.83
C LEU A 81 -9.25 -1.76 7.31
N LEU A 82 -9.25 -3.09 7.25
CA LEU A 82 -10.39 -3.90 7.66
C LEU A 82 -10.63 -3.81 9.17
N ALA A 83 -9.58 -3.85 9.99
CA ALA A 83 -9.68 -3.70 11.44
C ALA A 83 -10.23 -2.32 11.85
N GLN A 84 -9.82 -1.24 11.16
CA GLN A 84 -10.38 0.09 11.38
C GLN A 84 -11.89 0.12 11.08
N VAL A 85 -12.31 -0.51 10.00
CA VAL A 85 -13.71 -0.50 9.56
C VAL A 85 -14.58 -1.38 10.45
N THR A 86 -14.12 -2.60 10.76
CA THR A 86 -14.86 -3.52 11.64
C THR A 86 -14.96 -3.00 13.07
N GLY A 87 -13.90 -2.39 13.59
CA GLY A 87 -13.88 -1.78 14.92
C GLY A 87 -14.83 -0.59 15.09
N ARG A 88 -15.38 -0.02 14.01
CA ARG A 88 -16.42 1.03 14.08
C ARG A 88 -17.82 0.47 14.27
N ALA A 89 -18.05 -0.76 13.87
CA ALA A 89 -19.35 -1.43 13.98
C ALA A 89 -19.70 -1.89 15.42
N GLY A 90 -19.03 -1.47 16.48
CA GLY A 90 -19.27 -2.04 17.83
C GLY A 90 -19.38 -1.03 18.98
N ARG A 91 -19.25 0.27 18.72
CA ARG A 91 -19.03 1.24 19.80
C ARG A 91 -20.29 1.83 20.47
N ALA A 92 -21.47 1.67 19.89
CA ALA A 92 -22.67 2.36 20.35
C ALA A 92 -23.63 1.54 21.23
N GLY A 93 -23.23 0.37 21.73
CA GLY A 93 -24.14 -0.48 22.54
C GLY A 93 -25.30 -1.11 21.75
N GLN A 94 -25.46 -0.78 20.46
CA GLN A 94 -26.37 -1.43 19.53
C GLN A 94 -25.63 -2.55 18.78
N GLN A 95 -26.35 -3.61 18.40
CA GLN A 95 -25.80 -4.67 17.56
C GLN A 95 -25.45 -4.13 16.18
N SER A 96 -24.21 -3.66 16.02
CA SER A 96 -23.69 -3.23 14.73
C SER A 96 -23.04 -4.40 13.99
N ARG A 97 -23.13 -4.41 12.67
CA ARG A 97 -22.58 -5.47 11.80
C ARG A 97 -21.57 -4.89 10.85
N ALA A 98 -20.46 -5.60 10.65
CA ALA A 98 -19.55 -5.37 9.54
C ALA A 98 -19.69 -6.51 8.52
N VAL A 99 -19.78 -6.16 7.24
CA VAL A 99 -19.83 -7.12 6.13
C VAL A 99 -18.66 -6.84 5.23
N ILE A 100 -17.79 -7.83 5.06
CA ILE A 100 -16.61 -7.76 4.20
C ILE A 100 -16.87 -8.62 2.96
N GLN A 101 -16.93 -7.97 1.80
CA GLN A 101 -16.99 -8.67 0.53
C GLN A 101 -15.58 -8.85 -0.03
N THR A 102 -15.21 -10.10 -0.31
CA THR A 102 -13.88 -10.47 -0.79
C THR A 102 -13.95 -11.75 -1.66
N TYR A 103 -13.01 -11.90 -2.57
CA TYR A 103 -12.75 -13.15 -3.30
C TYR A 103 -11.76 -14.06 -2.57
N GLN A 104 -11.10 -13.58 -1.51
CA GLN A 104 -10.14 -14.33 -0.71
C GLN A 104 -10.52 -14.37 0.79
N PRO A 105 -11.67 -14.97 1.15
CA PRO A 105 -12.13 -14.99 2.54
C PRO A 105 -11.20 -15.80 3.47
N GLU A 106 -10.39 -16.68 2.90
CA GLU A 106 -9.44 -17.53 3.64
C GLU A 106 -8.08 -16.85 3.88
N HIS A 107 -7.82 -15.70 3.26
CA HIS A 107 -6.57 -14.98 3.48
C HIS A 107 -6.44 -14.55 4.95
N TYR A 108 -5.29 -14.82 5.57
CA TYR A 108 -5.09 -14.59 7.02
C TYR A 108 -5.37 -13.13 7.44
N ALA A 109 -4.98 -12.13 6.64
CA ALA A 109 -5.25 -10.72 6.94
C ALA A 109 -6.76 -10.43 7.01
N VAL A 110 -7.56 -11.04 6.11
CA VAL A 110 -9.03 -10.88 6.09
C VAL A 110 -9.67 -11.61 7.27
N LYS A 111 -9.27 -12.86 7.52
CA LYS A 111 -9.81 -13.70 8.62
C LYS A 111 -9.53 -13.07 9.98
N CYS A 112 -8.29 -12.63 10.22
CA CYS A 112 -7.89 -12.01 11.47
C CYS A 112 -8.57 -10.65 11.66
N ALA A 113 -8.66 -9.82 10.64
CA ALA A 113 -9.37 -8.54 10.72
C ALA A 113 -10.87 -8.71 11.01
N ALA A 114 -11.53 -9.70 10.39
CA ALA A 114 -12.95 -10.00 10.64
C ALA A 114 -13.22 -10.45 12.08
N ARG A 115 -12.21 -11.00 12.77
CA ARG A 115 -12.29 -11.47 14.17
C ARG A 115 -11.72 -10.48 15.18
N GLY A 116 -11.08 -9.40 14.72
CA GLY A 116 -10.33 -8.49 15.58
C GLY A 116 -9.08 -9.14 16.20
N ASP A 117 -8.54 -10.16 15.56
CA ASP A 117 -7.42 -10.96 16.04
C ASP A 117 -6.09 -10.38 15.53
N TYR A 118 -5.58 -9.37 16.22
CA TYR A 118 -4.28 -8.76 15.91
C TYR A 118 -3.12 -9.73 16.13
N GLU A 119 -3.13 -10.47 17.23
CA GLU A 119 -2.04 -11.39 17.58
C GLU A 119 -1.91 -12.53 16.55
N GLY A 120 -3.04 -13.08 16.11
CA GLY A 120 -3.08 -14.09 15.06
C GLY A 120 -2.60 -13.54 13.71
N PHE A 121 -2.91 -12.29 13.39
CA PHE A 121 -2.38 -11.61 12.21
C PHE A 121 -0.87 -11.42 12.31
N TYR A 122 -0.40 -10.79 13.42
CA TYR A 122 1.00 -10.50 13.64
C TYR A 122 1.88 -11.75 13.56
N SER A 123 1.45 -12.83 14.22
CA SER A 123 2.21 -14.08 14.24
C SER A 123 2.44 -14.66 12.84
N GLN A 124 1.44 -14.58 11.97
CA GLN A 124 1.55 -15.07 10.59
C GLN A 124 2.37 -14.12 9.71
N GLU A 125 2.12 -12.82 9.82
CA GLU A 125 2.83 -11.79 9.05
C GLU A 125 4.33 -11.78 9.35
N ILE A 126 4.70 -11.80 10.65
CA ILE A 126 6.12 -11.74 11.03
C ILE A 126 6.89 -13.00 10.62
N ALA A 127 6.25 -14.18 10.68
CA ALA A 127 6.85 -15.42 10.21
C ALA A 127 7.12 -15.39 8.70
N LEU A 128 6.18 -14.87 7.90
CA LEU A 128 6.36 -14.67 6.47
C LEU A 128 7.48 -13.68 6.16
N ARG A 129 7.53 -12.54 6.86
CA ARG A 129 8.60 -11.55 6.67
C ARG A 129 9.96 -12.10 7.05
N GLN A 130 10.05 -12.89 8.11
CA GLN A 130 11.28 -13.56 8.53
C GLN A 130 11.74 -14.54 7.46
N MET A 131 10.85 -15.40 6.98
CA MET A 131 11.14 -16.38 5.93
C MET A 131 11.59 -15.70 4.63
N MET A 132 10.95 -14.57 4.27
CA MET A 132 11.21 -13.86 3.02
C MET A 132 12.33 -12.82 3.15
N GLY A 133 12.86 -12.54 4.34
CA GLY A 133 13.87 -11.51 4.57
C GLY A 133 13.38 -10.09 4.31
N TYR A 134 12.11 -9.79 4.66
CA TYR A 134 11.55 -8.44 4.59
C TYR A 134 11.62 -7.72 5.95
N PRO A 135 11.61 -6.37 5.96
CA PRO A 135 11.53 -5.60 7.21
C PRO A 135 10.33 -6.03 8.08
N PRO A 136 10.50 -6.05 9.43
CA PRO A 136 11.67 -5.69 10.22
C PRO A 136 12.70 -6.81 10.37
N CYS A 137 12.48 -7.98 9.78
CA CYS A 137 13.34 -9.16 9.95
C CYS A 137 14.56 -9.16 9.01
N GLY A 138 14.57 -8.29 8.02
CA GLY A 138 15.67 -8.08 7.08
C GLY A 138 15.73 -6.62 6.65
N ILE A 139 16.74 -6.30 5.86
CA ILE A 139 16.97 -4.97 5.30
C ILE A 139 16.52 -4.99 3.83
N PHE A 140 15.81 -3.96 3.44
CA PHE A 140 15.28 -3.82 2.09
C PHE A 140 15.56 -2.43 1.54
N PHE A 141 16.40 -2.34 0.51
CA PHE A 141 16.69 -1.09 -0.18
C PHE A 141 16.18 -1.16 -1.62
N GLY A 142 15.88 0.00 -2.19
CA GLY A 142 15.49 0.13 -3.57
C GLY A 142 16.28 1.19 -4.29
N VAL A 143 16.58 0.95 -5.56
CA VAL A 143 17.09 1.97 -6.48
C VAL A 143 16.12 2.09 -7.64
N LEU A 144 15.62 3.30 -7.86
CA LEU A 144 14.85 3.65 -9.04
C LEU A 144 15.80 4.22 -10.09
N VAL A 145 15.85 3.56 -11.23
CA VAL A 145 16.58 4.00 -12.43
C VAL A 145 15.59 4.68 -13.36
N THR A 146 15.83 5.94 -13.70
CA THR A 146 15.00 6.71 -14.65
C THR A 146 15.81 7.16 -15.84
N ALA A 147 15.23 7.07 -17.05
CA ALA A 147 15.87 7.48 -18.30
C ALA A 147 14.83 7.98 -19.31
N GLU A 148 15.27 8.74 -20.31
CA GLU A 148 14.43 9.20 -21.43
C GLU A 148 14.03 8.07 -22.37
N THR A 149 14.86 7.03 -22.51
CA THR A 149 14.58 5.84 -23.31
C THR A 149 14.42 4.61 -22.43
N GLU A 150 13.57 3.68 -22.86
CA GLU A 150 13.36 2.44 -22.14
C GLU A 150 14.62 1.57 -22.15
N GLU A 151 15.30 1.51 -23.30
CA GLU A 151 16.53 0.74 -23.50
C GLU A 151 17.62 1.18 -22.49
N ALA A 152 17.76 2.49 -22.24
CA ALA A 152 18.71 3.01 -21.27
C ALA A 152 18.31 2.62 -19.84
N ALA A 153 17.03 2.77 -19.48
CA ALA A 153 16.53 2.40 -18.16
C ALA A 153 16.74 0.90 -17.87
N VAL A 154 16.42 0.01 -18.83
CA VAL A 154 16.63 -1.43 -18.72
C VAL A 154 18.12 -1.73 -18.59
N ARG A 155 18.94 -1.28 -19.55
CA ARG A 155 20.38 -1.54 -19.57
C ARG A 155 21.07 -1.18 -18.26
N TRP A 156 20.81 0.02 -17.73
CA TRP A 156 21.46 0.48 -16.52
C TRP A 156 20.92 -0.18 -15.25
N SER A 157 19.64 -0.57 -15.24
CA SER A 157 19.10 -1.38 -14.15
C SER A 157 19.68 -2.80 -14.13
N ASP A 158 19.92 -3.41 -15.29
CA ASP A 158 20.60 -4.71 -15.42
C ASP A 158 22.06 -4.63 -14.96
N VAL A 159 22.79 -3.59 -15.39
CA VAL A 159 24.18 -3.36 -14.95
C VAL A 159 24.26 -3.22 -13.43
N LEU A 160 23.33 -2.47 -12.84
CA LEU A 160 23.26 -2.27 -11.39
C LEU A 160 22.95 -3.59 -10.67
N ALA A 161 21.97 -4.35 -11.15
CA ALA A 161 21.60 -5.64 -10.58
C ALA A 161 22.75 -6.63 -10.62
N GLN A 162 23.49 -6.71 -11.74
CA GLN A 162 24.68 -7.55 -11.88
C GLN A 162 25.79 -7.13 -10.92
N ALA A 163 26.04 -5.83 -10.76
CA ALA A 163 27.05 -5.32 -9.84
C ALA A 163 26.77 -5.72 -8.39
N PHE A 164 25.51 -5.61 -7.94
CA PHE A 164 25.09 -6.07 -6.61
C PHE A 164 25.19 -7.59 -6.45
N THR A 165 24.77 -8.35 -7.47
CA THR A 165 24.87 -9.81 -7.45
C THR A 165 26.32 -10.27 -7.36
N ALA A 166 27.24 -9.60 -8.06
CA ALA A 166 28.67 -9.89 -8.00
C ALA A 166 29.28 -9.68 -6.59
N ARG A 167 28.64 -8.86 -5.76
CA ARG A 167 29.00 -8.67 -4.34
C ARG A 167 28.32 -9.67 -3.40
N GLY A 168 27.58 -10.64 -3.93
CA GLY A 168 26.85 -11.62 -3.13
C GLY A 168 25.55 -11.07 -2.49
N ILE A 169 25.07 -9.90 -2.94
CA ILE A 169 23.83 -9.30 -2.42
C ILE A 169 22.63 -9.92 -3.13
N THR A 170 21.60 -10.25 -2.38
CA THR A 170 20.33 -10.73 -2.95
C THR A 170 19.61 -9.58 -3.64
N VAL A 171 19.37 -9.72 -4.93
CA VAL A 171 18.69 -8.74 -5.78
C VAL A 171 17.29 -9.22 -6.12
N VAL A 172 16.31 -8.32 -6.05
CA VAL A 172 14.93 -8.53 -6.54
C VAL A 172 14.68 -7.56 -7.69
N GLY A 173 14.31 -8.08 -8.84
CA GLY A 173 14.29 -7.35 -10.10
C GLY A 173 15.59 -7.59 -10.92
N PRO A 174 15.95 -6.69 -11.84
CA PRO A 174 15.27 -5.44 -12.18
C PRO A 174 13.89 -5.65 -12.79
N GLY A 175 13.04 -4.64 -12.66
CA GLY A 175 11.70 -4.66 -13.25
C GLY A 175 11.12 -3.26 -13.40
N PRO A 176 10.10 -3.09 -14.27
CA PRO A 176 9.45 -1.81 -14.44
C PRO A 176 8.77 -1.36 -13.16
N ALA A 177 8.81 -0.06 -12.87
CA ALA A 177 8.01 0.53 -11.81
C ALA A 177 6.50 0.40 -12.14
N MET A 178 5.61 0.49 -11.13
CA MET A 178 4.17 0.44 -11.33
C MET A 178 3.69 1.43 -12.39
N HIS A 179 4.22 2.63 -12.36
CA HIS A 179 4.09 3.59 -13.45
C HIS A 179 5.39 3.58 -14.25
N LYS A 180 5.43 2.71 -15.25
CA LYS A 180 6.60 2.48 -16.12
C LYS A 180 7.10 3.76 -16.78
N LYS A 181 6.22 4.72 -17.05
CA LYS A 181 6.56 6.01 -17.66
C LYS A 181 5.82 7.15 -16.98
N ILE A 182 6.56 8.16 -16.51
CA ILE A 182 6.03 9.42 -15.95
C ILE A 182 6.83 10.58 -16.57
N GLU A 183 6.14 11.65 -17.01
CA GLU A 183 6.77 12.86 -17.55
C GLU A 183 7.84 12.56 -18.61
N ASN A 184 7.52 11.63 -19.49
CA ASN A 184 8.41 11.15 -20.56
C ASN A 184 9.69 10.41 -20.08
N GLN A 185 9.76 10.01 -18.80
CA GLN A 185 10.86 9.24 -18.23
C GLN A 185 10.43 7.80 -17.97
N PHE A 186 11.19 6.83 -18.47
CA PHE A 186 11.03 5.41 -18.18
C PHE A 186 11.64 5.07 -16.83
N ARG A 187 10.99 4.17 -16.07
CA ARG A 187 11.27 3.92 -14.66
C ARG A 187 11.39 2.44 -14.38
N TYR A 188 12.53 2.02 -13.84
CA TYR A 188 12.84 0.64 -13.47
C TYR A 188 13.37 0.58 -12.04
N HIS A 189 12.99 -0.46 -11.30
CA HIS A 189 13.47 -0.69 -9.94
C HIS A 189 14.45 -1.83 -9.86
N VAL A 190 15.42 -1.69 -8.98
CA VAL A 190 16.31 -2.76 -8.49
C VAL A 190 16.21 -2.74 -6.98
N PHE A 191 15.83 -3.86 -6.37
CA PHE A 191 15.75 -3.98 -4.92
C PHE A 191 16.84 -4.89 -4.39
N LEU A 192 17.31 -4.59 -3.19
CA LEU A 192 18.37 -5.29 -2.48
C LEU A 192 17.84 -5.80 -1.14
N LYS A 193 18.19 -7.05 -0.82
CA LYS A 193 17.87 -7.66 0.46
C LYS A 193 19.12 -8.15 1.17
N GLY A 194 19.14 -8.08 2.49
CA GLY A 194 20.18 -8.63 3.32
C GLY A 194 19.94 -8.43 4.79
N THR A 195 20.93 -8.84 5.58
CA THR A 195 20.92 -8.71 7.05
C THR A 195 22.04 -7.81 7.56
N ASP A 196 23.08 -7.59 6.75
CA ASP A 196 24.18 -6.67 7.07
C ASP A 196 23.92 -5.30 6.44
N GLU A 197 23.46 -4.37 7.27
CA GLU A 197 23.14 -3.01 6.82
C GLU A 197 24.36 -2.25 6.31
N THR A 198 25.50 -2.43 6.97
CA THR A 198 26.74 -1.71 6.61
C THR A 198 27.22 -2.16 5.24
N ALA A 199 27.24 -3.46 5.00
CA ALA A 199 27.64 -4.02 3.70
C ALA A 199 26.68 -3.57 2.58
N LEU A 200 25.36 -3.60 2.84
CA LEU A 200 24.35 -3.17 1.86
C LEU A 200 24.47 -1.66 1.56
N ARG A 201 24.62 -0.82 2.56
CA ARG A 201 24.78 0.64 2.38
C ARG A 201 26.05 0.98 1.62
N THR A 202 27.16 0.32 1.95
CA THR A 202 28.45 0.52 1.27
C THR A 202 28.32 0.14 -0.20
N ALA A 203 27.81 -1.06 -0.50
CA ALA A 203 27.60 -1.51 -1.86
C ALA A 203 26.67 -0.58 -2.65
N LEU A 204 25.53 -0.18 -2.01
CA LEU A 204 24.56 0.74 -2.60
C LEU A 204 25.21 2.05 -3.03
N TRP A 205 26.00 2.65 -2.12
CA TRP A 205 26.68 3.92 -2.39
C TRP A 205 27.74 3.79 -3.48
N GLU A 206 28.58 2.77 -3.41
CA GLU A 206 29.67 2.57 -4.36
C GLU A 206 29.16 2.27 -5.76
N GLU A 207 28.21 1.35 -5.91
CA GLU A 207 27.70 0.96 -7.22
C GLU A 207 26.85 2.05 -7.87
N THR A 208 26.00 2.75 -7.10
CA THR A 208 25.25 3.87 -7.66
C THR A 208 26.15 5.01 -8.09
N ALA A 209 27.19 5.35 -7.31
CA ALA A 209 28.18 6.35 -7.70
C ALA A 209 29.00 5.94 -8.93
N GLN A 210 29.27 4.63 -9.11
CA GLN A 210 29.96 4.12 -10.28
C GLN A 210 29.10 4.24 -11.55
N ILE A 211 27.80 3.91 -11.44
CA ILE A 211 26.85 4.03 -12.55
C ILE A 211 26.66 5.49 -12.92
N ASP A 212 26.45 6.38 -11.96
CA ASP A 212 26.27 7.81 -12.21
C ASP A 212 27.45 8.37 -13.05
N ARG A 213 28.69 7.98 -12.71
CA ARG A 213 29.88 8.36 -13.48
C ARG A 213 29.92 7.75 -14.88
N LYS A 214 29.54 6.47 -15.03
CA LYS A 214 29.58 5.76 -16.31
C LYS A 214 28.46 6.19 -17.25
N ALA A 215 27.28 6.44 -16.71
CA ALA A 215 26.10 6.81 -17.47
C ALA A 215 26.14 8.25 -17.99
N ARG A 216 27.01 9.12 -17.43
CA ARG A 216 27.22 10.50 -17.89
C ARG A 216 25.94 11.30 -18.08
N GLY A 217 24.97 11.12 -17.17
CA GLY A 217 23.68 11.82 -17.21
C GLY A 217 22.58 11.10 -18.04
N GLU A 218 22.87 9.95 -18.64
CA GLU A 218 21.88 9.16 -19.40
C GLU A 218 20.75 8.63 -18.49
N VAL A 219 21.04 8.41 -17.19
CA VAL A 219 20.07 7.98 -16.19
C VAL A 219 20.14 8.82 -14.93
N THR A 220 19.04 8.86 -14.22
CA THR A 220 18.97 9.38 -12.83
C THR A 220 18.67 8.24 -11.88
N LEU A 221 19.42 8.18 -10.78
CA LEU A 221 19.25 7.17 -9.75
C LEU A 221 18.61 7.80 -8.50
N ARG A 222 17.59 7.14 -7.95
CA ARG A 222 17.00 7.51 -6.65
C ARG A 222 17.06 6.30 -5.74
N ILE A 223 17.60 6.50 -4.54
CA ILE A 223 17.74 5.48 -3.52
C ILE A 223 16.58 5.59 -2.53
N TYR A 224 16.01 4.46 -2.16
CA TYR A 224 14.98 4.33 -1.14
C TYR A 224 15.45 3.37 -0.07
N THR A 225 15.35 3.79 1.19
CA THR A 225 15.56 2.92 2.35
C THR A 225 14.21 2.43 2.83
N ASP A 226 14.09 1.12 3.06
CA ASP A 226 12.85 0.45 3.48
C ASP A 226 11.62 0.88 2.67
N PRO A 227 11.66 0.74 1.34
CA PRO A 227 10.53 1.13 0.50
C PRO A 227 9.31 0.29 0.88
N GLN A 228 8.31 0.94 1.48
CA GLN A 228 7.05 0.28 1.88
C GLN A 228 6.17 -0.04 0.67
N SER A 229 6.41 0.58 -0.46
CA SER A 229 5.79 0.24 -1.73
C SER A 229 6.84 0.10 -2.81
N ILE A 230 6.67 -0.91 -3.64
CA ILE A 230 7.49 -1.21 -4.83
C ILE A 230 7.01 -0.33 -6.02
N VAL A 231 6.59 0.91 -5.73
CA VAL A 231 5.91 1.79 -6.70
C VAL A 231 6.83 2.92 -7.15
#